data_ff2afa7a975ac85bb7e1bf05b3faa246
#
_entry.id   ff2afa7a975ac85bb7e1bf05b3faa246
#
_cell.length_a   1.000
_cell.length_b   1.000
_cell.length_c   1.000
_cell.angle_alpha   90.00
_cell.angle_beta   90.00
_cell.angle_gamma   90.00
#
_symmetry.space_group_name_H-M   'P 1'
#
loop_
_entity.id
_entity.type
_entity.pdbx_description
1 polymer ?
#
loop_
_entity_poly.entity_id
_entity_poly.type
_entity_poly.pdbx_seq_one_letter_code
_entity_poly.pdbx_strand_id
1 'polypeptide(L)'
;GAHPSRTARGHLAWVASGAGIGRRRVAQVLDIVGLSEAAGRRVRTFSLGMGQRLGLAAALLGDPEVLILDEPVNGLDPEGIRWIRRLLRRRADAGGTVLLSSHVLAELAEVADDVVVIADGRVRAAGTLEEIAAGYASLEEAFFSLTGGGSGRAPGGRAPFGGRSG
;
A
#
# COMPACT_ATOMS: atom_id res chain seq x y z
N GLY A 1 -1.79 14.54 7.59
CA GLY A 1 -2.55 14.72 6.35
C GLY A 1 -2.29 16.07 5.69
N ALA A 2 -2.77 16.28 4.47
CA ALA A 2 -2.58 17.50 3.72
C ALA A 2 -3.39 18.67 4.32
N HIS A 3 -2.81 19.87 4.40
CA HIS A 3 -3.51 21.03 4.94
C HIS A 3 -4.66 21.48 4.01
N PRO A 4 -5.91 21.62 4.49
CA PRO A 4 -7.09 21.78 3.65
C PRO A 4 -7.10 23.07 2.79
N SER A 5 -6.45 24.14 3.23
CA SER A 5 -6.38 25.41 2.50
C SER A 5 -5.30 25.46 1.42
N ARG A 6 -4.34 24.52 1.41
CA ARG A 6 -3.32 24.46 0.36
C ARG A 6 -3.90 23.87 -0.93
N THR A 7 -3.31 24.23 -2.06
CA THR A 7 -3.52 23.47 -3.29
C THR A 7 -2.74 22.17 -3.28
N ALA A 8 -3.13 21.18 -4.10
CA ALA A 8 -2.39 19.91 -4.19
C ALA A 8 -0.92 20.15 -4.54
N ARG A 9 -0.65 20.98 -5.56
CA ARG A 9 0.72 21.38 -5.91
C ARG A 9 1.44 22.08 -4.77
N GLY A 10 0.77 23.00 -4.07
CA GLY A 10 1.34 23.71 -2.94
C GLY A 10 1.67 22.80 -1.75
N HIS A 11 0.82 21.79 -1.51
CA HIS A 11 1.08 20.77 -0.48
C HIS A 11 2.32 19.95 -0.83
N LEU A 12 2.39 19.38 -2.03
CA LEU A 12 3.54 18.58 -2.47
C LEU A 12 4.84 19.41 -2.56
N ALA A 13 4.75 20.66 -3.00
CA ALA A 13 5.92 21.57 -3.02
C ALA A 13 6.44 21.85 -1.61
N TRP A 14 5.56 21.96 -0.63
CA TRP A 14 5.97 22.13 0.77
C TRP A 14 6.66 20.87 1.32
N VAL A 15 6.11 19.66 1.07
CA VAL A 15 6.75 18.39 1.45
C VAL A 15 8.11 18.26 0.74
N ALA A 16 8.17 18.51 -0.55
CA ALA A 16 9.36 18.42 -1.36
C ALA A 16 10.47 19.36 -0.89
N SER A 17 10.12 20.59 -0.46
CA SER A 17 11.11 21.58 0.02
C SER A 17 11.83 21.13 1.28
N GLY A 18 11.11 20.42 2.17
CA GLY A 18 11.70 19.85 3.40
C GLY A 18 12.71 18.74 3.12
N ALA A 19 12.62 18.09 1.96
CA ALA A 19 13.50 17.00 1.53
C ALA A 19 14.51 17.43 0.44
N GLY A 20 14.59 18.71 0.09
CA GLY A 20 15.48 19.20 -1.00
C GLY A 20 15.05 18.76 -2.40
N ILE A 21 13.79 18.34 -2.59
CA ILE A 21 13.28 17.82 -3.85
C ILE A 21 12.78 18.98 -4.74
N GLY A 22 13.23 18.99 -5.99
CA GLY A 22 12.91 20.06 -6.94
C GLY A 22 11.46 20.02 -7.46
N ARG A 23 10.97 21.19 -7.95
CA ARG A 23 9.60 21.37 -8.48
C ARG A 23 9.26 20.45 -9.66
N ARG A 24 10.26 20.01 -10.42
CA ARG A 24 10.04 19.06 -11.53
C ARG A 24 9.48 17.74 -11.02
N ARG A 25 9.98 17.24 -9.90
CA ARG A 25 9.50 15.99 -9.29
C ARG A 25 8.05 16.12 -8.80
N VAL A 26 7.68 17.27 -8.26
CA VAL A 26 6.28 17.56 -7.88
C VAL A 26 5.32 17.43 -9.08
N ALA A 27 5.69 17.95 -10.24
CA ALA A 27 4.88 17.79 -11.45
C ALA A 27 4.79 16.33 -11.90
N GLN A 28 5.91 15.60 -11.85
CA GLN A 28 5.95 14.18 -12.20
C GLN A 28 5.05 13.31 -11.31
N VAL A 29 5.09 13.50 -9.98
CA VAL A 29 4.25 12.68 -9.10
C VAL A 29 2.78 13.03 -9.22
N LEU A 30 2.42 14.29 -9.50
CA LEU A 30 1.05 14.69 -9.81
C LEU A 30 0.53 13.98 -11.06
N ASP A 31 1.37 13.85 -12.07
CA ASP A 31 1.04 13.13 -13.32
C ASP A 31 0.88 11.63 -13.05
N ILE A 32 1.82 11.01 -12.34
CA ILE A 32 1.78 9.58 -11.97
C ILE A 32 0.45 9.23 -11.28
N VAL A 33 -0.05 10.10 -10.37
CA VAL A 33 -1.28 9.84 -9.63
C VAL A 33 -2.55 10.39 -10.31
N GLY A 34 -2.43 10.97 -11.51
CA GLY A 34 -3.56 11.51 -12.28
C GLY A 34 -4.21 12.74 -11.66
N LEU A 35 -3.42 13.61 -11.02
CA LEU A 35 -3.90 14.85 -10.39
C LEU A 35 -3.37 16.13 -11.06
N SER A 36 -2.78 16.04 -12.25
CA SER A 36 -2.18 17.17 -12.96
C SER A 36 -3.18 18.31 -13.20
N GLU A 37 -4.40 17.99 -13.65
CA GLU A 37 -5.46 18.99 -13.89
C GLU A 37 -6.02 19.58 -12.58
N ALA A 38 -6.01 18.79 -11.50
CA ALA A 38 -6.48 19.22 -10.19
C ALA A 38 -5.38 19.86 -9.33
N ALA A 39 -4.15 20.01 -9.84
CA ALA A 39 -2.99 20.48 -9.08
C ALA A 39 -3.16 21.87 -8.45
N GLY A 40 -3.96 22.75 -9.08
CA GLY A 40 -4.29 24.09 -8.59
C GLY A 40 -5.50 24.13 -7.63
N ARG A 41 -6.26 23.05 -7.49
CA ARG A 41 -7.43 23.00 -6.62
C ARG A 41 -7.01 22.87 -5.15
N ARG A 42 -7.82 23.42 -4.26
CA ARG A 42 -7.58 23.32 -2.80
C ARG A 42 -7.93 21.90 -2.32
N VAL A 43 -7.10 21.33 -1.45
CA VAL A 43 -7.26 19.96 -0.91
C VAL A 43 -8.64 19.76 -0.28
N ARG A 44 -9.21 20.76 0.40
CA ARG A 44 -10.57 20.70 0.96
C ARG A 44 -11.68 20.39 -0.05
N THR A 45 -11.43 20.57 -1.35
CA THR A 45 -12.40 20.30 -2.43
C THR A 45 -12.20 18.93 -3.08
N PHE A 46 -11.27 18.14 -2.56
CA PHE A 46 -10.98 16.81 -3.10
C PHE A 46 -12.01 15.79 -2.62
N SER A 47 -12.33 14.85 -3.49
CA SER A 47 -13.00 13.62 -3.07
C SER A 47 -12.05 12.78 -2.20
N LEU A 48 -12.58 11.79 -1.49
CA LEU A 48 -11.77 10.87 -0.70
C LEU A 48 -10.69 10.22 -1.58
N GLY A 49 -11.04 9.70 -2.75
CA GLY A 49 -10.09 9.09 -3.70
C GLY A 49 -9.03 10.07 -4.21
N MET A 50 -9.37 11.35 -4.45
CA MET A 50 -8.36 12.36 -4.79
C MET A 50 -7.41 12.63 -3.61
N GLY A 51 -7.92 12.61 -2.39
CA GLY A 51 -7.12 12.72 -1.17
C GLY A 51 -6.12 11.56 -1.03
N GLN A 52 -6.57 10.33 -1.27
CA GLN A 52 -5.72 9.14 -1.27
C GLN A 52 -4.62 9.22 -2.34
N ARG A 53 -4.98 9.61 -3.58
CA ARG A 53 -4.00 9.82 -4.64
C ARG A 53 -2.96 10.90 -4.29
N LEU A 54 -3.38 11.98 -3.60
CA LEU A 54 -2.45 13.02 -3.13
C LEU A 54 -1.51 12.50 -2.04
N GLY A 55 -2.00 11.68 -1.11
CA GLY A 55 -1.19 11.00 -0.11
C GLY A 55 -0.12 10.11 -0.75
N LEU A 56 -0.52 9.32 -1.75
CA LEU A 56 0.40 8.47 -2.51
C LEU A 56 1.43 9.32 -3.29
N ALA A 57 1.02 10.46 -3.89
CA ALA A 57 1.95 11.38 -4.54
C ALA A 57 3.02 11.90 -3.56
N ALA A 58 2.63 12.22 -2.33
CA ALA A 58 3.58 12.64 -1.30
C ALA A 58 4.57 11.52 -0.92
N ALA A 59 4.12 10.28 -0.81
CA ALA A 59 4.97 9.13 -0.54
C ALA A 59 5.95 8.83 -1.69
N LEU A 60 5.56 9.12 -2.94
CA LEU A 60 6.37 8.91 -4.14
C LEU A 60 7.37 10.06 -4.44
N LEU A 61 7.31 11.18 -3.71
CA LEU A 61 8.16 12.35 -4.00
C LEU A 61 9.65 12.01 -3.99
N GLY A 62 10.12 11.30 -2.97
CA GLY A 62 11.52 10.93 -2.77
C GLY A 62 11.97 9.74 -3.62
N ASP A 63 11.10 9.17 -4.42
CA ASP A 63 11.35 7.91 -5.14
C ASP A 63 11.93 6.79 -4.26
N PRO A 64 11.26 6.45 -3.14
CA PRO A 64 11.82 5.55 -2.14
C PRO A 64 11.97 4.13 -2.68
N GLU A 65 13.03 3.43 -2.29
CA GLU A 65 13.20 2.00 -2.59
C GLU A 65 12.13 1.15 -1.87
N VAL A 66 11.73 1.57 -0.66
CA VAL A 66 10.68 0.91 0.13
C VAL A 66 9.49 1.85 0.28
N LEU A 67 8.32 1.42 -0.18
CA LEU A 67 7.06 2.15 -0.08
C LEU A 67 6.14 1.46 0.93
N ILE A 68 5.75 2.18 1.98
CA ILE A 68 4.85 1.67 3.03
C ILE A 68 3.51 2.40 2.92
N LEU A 69 2.43 1.65 2.77
CA LEU A 69 1.07 2.17 2.56
C LEU A 69 0.09 1.50 3.53
N ASP A 70 -0.68 2.32 4.21
CA ASP A 70 -1.74 1.87 5.10
C ASP A 70 -3.09 2.02 4.40
N GLU A 71 -3.78 0.89 4.16
CA GLU A 71 -5.09 0.81 3.51
C GLU A 71 -5.20 1.65 2.22
N PRO A 72 -4.28 1.49 1.24
CA PRO A 72 -4.15 2.45 0.13
C PRO A 72 -5.32 2.44 -0.86
N VAL A 73 -6.20 1.45 -0.82
CA VAL A 73 -7.38 1.30 -1.70
C VAL A 73 -8.65 1.88 -1.11
N ASN A 74 -8.66 2.20 0.19
CA ASN A 74 -9.84 2.72 0.87
C ASN A 74 -10.35 4.01 0.23
N GLY A 75 -11.64 4.01 -0.12
CA GLY A 75 -12.30 5.18 -0.72
C GLY A 75 -11.98 5.42 -2.19
N LEU A 76 -11.31 4.48 -2.85
CA LEU A 76 -11.18 4.47 -4.30
C LEU A 76 -12.38 3.76 -4.95
N ASP A 77 -12.75 4.23 -6.12
CA ASP A 77 -13.67 3.52 -7.01
C ASP A 77 -12.99 2.31 -7.68
N PRO A 78 -13.71 1.40 -8.33
CA PRO A 78 -13.12 0.21 -8.96
C PRO A 78 -12.01 0.54 -9.98
N GLU A 79 -12.09 1.68 -10.65
CA GLU A 79 -11.05 2.13 -11.58
C GLU A 79 -9.79 2.57 -10.84
N GLY A 80 -9.96 3.33 -9.75
CA GLY A 80 -8.89 3.74 -8.85
C GLY A 80 -8.16 2.56 -8.21
N ILE A 81 -8.90 1.52 -7.80
CA ILE A 81 -8.32 0.28 -7.27
C ILE A 81 -7.46 -0.40 -8.33
N ARG A 82 -7.98 -0.60 -9.55
CA ARG A 82 -7.20 -1.19 -10.66
C ARG A 82 -5.96 -0.35 -11.01
N TRP A 83 -6.08 0.98 -10.95
CA TRP A 83 -4.98 1.88 -11.22
C TRP A 83 -3.87 1.75 -10.18
N ILE A 84 -4.20 1.78 -8.86
CA ILE A 84 -3.19 1.68 -7.80
C ILE A 84 -2.49 0.33 -7.82
N ARG A 85 -3.23 -0.77 -8.03
CA ARG A 85 -2.64 -2.11 -8.16
C ARG A 85 -1.59 -2.16 -9.27
N ARG A 86 -1.90 -1.63 -10.46
CA ARG A 86 -0.92 -1.54 -11.56
C ARG A 86 0.29 -0.68 -11.22
N LEU A 87 0.10 0.39 -10.46
CA LEU A 87 1.19 1.26 -10.02
C LEU A 87 2.12 0.52 -9.07
N LEU A 88 1.57 -0.14 -8.05
CA LEU A 88 2.33 -0.89 -7.05
C LEU A 88 3.07 -2.08 -7.67
N ARG A 89 2.38 -2.83 -8.54
CA ARG A 89 3.00 -3.96 -9.25
C ARG A 89 4.18 -3.51 -10.10
N ARG A 90 4.02 -2.48 -10.95
CA ARG A 90 5.13 -1.92 -11.74
C ARG A 90 6.32 -1.49 -10.90
N ARG A 91 6.05 -0.99 -9.68
CA ARG A 91 7.11 -0.58 -8.78
C ARG A 91 7.87 -1.79 -8.21
N ALA A 92 7.17 -2.84 -7.83
CA ALA A 92 7.77 -4.10 -7.39
C ALA A 92 8.58 -4.75 -8.53
N ASP A 93 8.03 -4.80 -9.75
CA ASP A 93 8.71 -5.35 -10.94
C ASP A 93 9.98 -4.56 -11.32
N ALA A 94 10.05 -3.28 -10.97
CA ALA A 94 11.25 -2.44 -11.14
C ALA A 94 12.30 -2.61 -10.01
N GLY A 95 12.09 -3.56 -9.08
CA GLY A 95 12.99 -3.88 -7.98
C GLY A 95 12.73 -3.11 -6.68
N GLY A 96 11.66 -2.30 -6.62
CA GLY A 96 11.24 -1.64 -5.38
C GLY A 96 10.51 -2.60 -4.45
N THR A 97 10.52 -2.30 -3.16
CA THR A 97 9.74 -3.04 -2.16
C THR A 97 8.46 -2.27 -1.82
N VAL A 98 7.32 -2.95 -1.81
CA VAL A 98 6.04 -2.37 -1.39
C VAL A 98 5.50 -3.17 -0.21
N LEU A 99 5.29 -2.49 0.92
CA LEU A 99 4.57 -3.02 2.06
C LEU A 99 3.23 -2.30 2.15
N LEU A 100 2.13 -3.04 2.10
CA LEU A 100 0.80 -2.47 2.25
C LEU A 100 -0.01 -3.23 3.31
N SER A 101 -0.86 -2.51 4.04
CA SER A 101 -1.91 -3.11 4.86
C SER A 101 -3.20 -3.18 4.06
N SER A 102 -4.00 -4.22 4.29
CA SER A 102 -5.39 -4.32 3.84
C SER A 102 -6.14 -5.29 4.74
N HIS A 103 -7.42 -5.05 4.93
CA HIS A 103 -8.36 -5.98 5.55
C HIS A 103 -9.21 -6.74 4.51
N VAL A 104 -9.00 -6.46 3.21
CA VAL A 104 -9.72 -7.09 2.10
C VAL A 104 -8.81 -8.13 1.43
N LEU A 105 -8.96 -9.39 1.82
CA LEU A 105 -8.08 -10.49 1.38
C LEU A 105 -8.07 -10.69 -0.14
N ALA A 106 -9.25 -10.53 -0.79
CA ALA A 106 -9.34 -10.63 -2.25
C ALA A 106 -8.49 -9.58 -2.98
N GLU A 107 -8.28 -8.41 -2.37
CA GLU A 107 -7.41 -7.37 -2.95
C GLU A 107 -5.94 -7.71 -2.80
N LEU A 108 -5.55 -8.31 -1.66
CA LEU A 108 -4.18 -8.78 -1.44
C LEU A 108 -3.81 -9.89 -2.43
N ALA A 109 -4.74 -10.82 -2.68
CA ALA A 109 -4.52 -11.93 -3.59
C ALA A 109 -4.15 -11.52 -5.03
N GLU A 110 -4.52 -10.29 -5.43
CA GLU A 110 -4.23 -9.79 -6.78
C GLU A 110 -2.91 -9.02 -6.90
N VAL A 111 -2.26 -8.64 -5.77
CA VAL A 111 -1.08 -7.75 -5.81
C VAL A 111 0.10 -8.23 -4.97
N ALA A 112 -0.14 -9.03 -3.93
CA ALA A 112 0.90 -9.45 -3.00
C ALA A 112 1.65 -10.68 -3.53
N ASP A 113 2.96 -10.70 -3.36
CA ASP A 113 3.80 -11.89 -3.53
C ASP A 113 3.85 -12.66 -2.22
N ASP A 114 4.04 -11.93 -1.10
CA ASP A 114 4.10 -12.48 0.26
C ASP A 114 3.08 -11.79 1.16
N VAL A 115 2.60 -12.50 2.17
CA VAL A 115 1.64 -12.03 3.16
C VAL A 115 2.16 -12.24 4.57
N VAL A 116 1.94 -11.27 5.43
CA VAL A 116 2.17 -11.38 6.87
C VAL A 116 0.83 -11.21 7.60
N VAL A 117 0.38 -12.25 8.28
CA VAL A 117 -0.84 -12.20 9.09
C VAL A 117 -0.48 -11.78 10.51
N ILE A 118 -1.12 -10.71 10.98
CA ILE A 118 -0.91 -10.16 12.33
C ILE A 118 -2.23 -10.20 13.09
N ALA A 119 -2.22 -10.75 14.30
CA ALA A 119 -3.35 -10.69 15.23
C ALA A 119 -2.82 -10.56 16.67
N ASP A 120 -3.52 -9.79 17.52
CA ASP A 120 -3.15 -9.52 18.92
C ASP A 120 -1.70 -9.02 19.08
N GLY A 121 -1.25 -8.18 18.15
CA GLY A 121 0.10 -7.62 18.15
C GLY A 121 1.21 -8.64 17.85
N ARG A 122 0.90 -9.81 17.30
CA ARG A 122 1.85 -10.88 16.99
C ARG A 122 1.72 -11.33 15.54
N VAL A 123 2.84 -11.67 14.92
CA VAL A 123 2.84 -12.36 13.63
C VAL A 123 2.34 -13.79 13.86
N ARG A 124 1.26 -14.14 13.18
CA ARG A 124 0.62 -15.46 13.22
C ARG A 124 1.11 -16.36 12.10
N ALA A 125 1.34 -15.79 10.91
CA ALA A 125 1.91 -16.48 9.77
C ALA A 125 2.64 -15.49 8.87
N ALA A 126 3.60 -15.96 8.09
CA ALA A 126 4.28 -15.22 7.04
C ALA A 126 4.70 -16.17 5.93
N GLY A 127 4.51 -15.80 4.68
CA GLY A 127 4.83 -16.60 3.51
C GLY A 127 4.03 -16.16 2.29
N THR A 128 4.11 -16.92 1.20
CA THR A 128 3.32 -16.68 0.00
C THR A 128 1.82 -16.92 0.29
N LEU A 129 0.96 -16.37 -0.57
CA LEU A 129 -0.49 -16.62 -0.48
C LEU A 129 -0.81 -18.12 -0.52
N GLU A 130 -0.10 -18.89 -1.36
CA GLU A 130 -0.28 -20.35 -1.48
C GLU A 130 0.12 -21.07 -0.20
N GLU A 131 1.25 -20.69 0.43
CA GLU A 131 1.71 -21.25 1.69
C GLU A 131 0.72 -20.95 2.83
N ILE A 132 0.18 -19.72 2.89
CA ILE A 132 -0.80 -19.31 3.91
C ILE A 132 -2.13 -20.03 3.72
N ALA A 133 -2.58 -20.23 2.48
CA ALA A 133 -3.83 -20.93 2.18
C ALA A 133 -3.71 -22.46 2.22
N ALA A 134 -2.49 -23.02 2.30
CA ALA A 134 -2.27 -24.47 2.29
C ALA A 134 -2.99 -25.17 3.46
N GLY A 135 -3.86 -26.11 3.12
CA GLY A 135 -4.64 -26.86 4.10
C GLY A 135 -5.98 -26.23 4.50
N TYR A 136 -6.34 -25.12 3.89
CA TYR A 136 -7.65 -24.45 4.07
C TYR A 136 -8.42 -24.44 2.74
N ALA A 137 -9.76 -24.32 2.81
CA ALA A 137 -10.58 -24.29 1.62
C ALA A 137 -10.50 -22.91 0.89
N SER A 138 -10.12 -21.85 1.61
CA SER A 138 -9.93 -20.51 1.07
C SER A 138 -8.93 -19.70 1.90
N LEU A 139 -8.46 -18.57 1.34
CA LEU A 139 -7.61 -17.62 2.06
C LEU A 139 -8.35 -16.99 3.25
N GLU A 140 -9.67 -16.75 3.12
CA GLU A 140 -10.53 -16.26 4.20
C GLU A 140 -10.58 -17.24 5.36
N GLU A 141 -10.73 -18.53 5.09
CA GLU A 141 -10.73 -19.58 6.13
C GLU A 141 -9.38 -19.65 6.84
N ALA A 142 -8.28 -19.58 6.09
CA ALA A 142 -6.94 -19.52 6.65
C ALA A 142 -6.79 -18.31 7.58
N PHE A 143 -7.22 -17.13 7.14
CA PHE A 143 -7.17 -15.92 7.93
C PHE A 143 -7.98 -16.01 9.22
N PHE A 144 -9.24 -16.47 9.17
CA PHE A 144 -10.08 -16.65 10.36
C PHE A 144 -9.46 -17.66 11.34
N SER A 145 -8.91 -18.75 10.83
CA SER A 145 -8.22 -19.75 11.68
C SER A 145 -6.99 -19.17 12.38
N LEU A 146 -6.19 -18.38 11.66
CA LEU A 146 -4.95 -17.77 12.17
C LEU A 146 -5.20 -16.61 13.14
N THR A 147 -6.33 -15.89 13.00
CA THR A 147 -6.64 -14.69 13.80
C THR A 147 -7.52 -14.95 15.02
N GLY A 148 -7.89 -16.20 15.29
CA GLY A 148 -8.53 -16.57 16.56
C GLY A 148 -10.00 -16.92 16.48
N GLY A 149 -10.57 -17.12 15.30
CA GLY A 149 -11.94 -17.60 15.10
C GLY A 149 -12.13 -19.11 15.27
N GLY A 150 -11.07 -19.87 15.55
CA GLY A 150 -11.15 -21.32 15.70
C GLY A 150 -10.03 -21.87 16.57
N SER A 151 -10.38 -22.74 17.50
CA SER A 151 -9.45 -23.57 18.29
C SER A 151 -8.79 -24.63 17.39
N GLY A 152 -8.04 -24.20 16.37
CA GLY A 152 -7.38 -25.04 15.38
C GLY A 152 -5.87 -24.87 15.44
N ARG A 153 -5.18 -25.97 15.69
CA ARG A 153 -3.72 -26.13 15.72
C ARG A 153 -3.14 -25.73 14.35
N ALA A 154 -2.27 -24.72 14.31
CA ALA A 154 -1.55 -24.30 13.11
C ALA A 154 -0.78 -25.47 12.47
N PRO A 155 -0.94 -25.76 11.18
CA PRO A 155 0.00 -26.62 10.46
C PRO A 155 1.32 -25.85 10.31
N GLY A 156 2.42 -26.51 10.68
CA GLY A 156 3.79 -26.07 10.83
C GLY A 156 4.28 -24.95 9.90
N GLY A 157 4.10 -23.71 10.32
CA GLY A 157 4.73 -22.54 9.70
C GLY A 157 6.22 -22.49 10.06
N ARG A 158 7.07 -22.30 9.06
CA ARG A 158 8.50 -22.04 9.23
C ARG A 158 8.69 -20.81 10.12
N ALA A 159 9.65 -20.87 11.03
CA ALA A 159 10.02 -19.75 11.89
C ALA A 159 10.36 -18.50 11.02
N PRO A 160 9.84 -17.32 11.36
CA PRO A 160 10.14 -16.10 10.60
C PRO A 160 11.62 -15.74 10.79
N PHE A 161 12.28 -15.41 9.68
CA PHE A 161 13.66 -14.90 9.62
C PHE A 161 14.79 -15.86 9.93
N GLY A 162 15.03 -16.82 9.04
CA GLY A 162 16.34 -17.42 8.84
C GLY A 162 17.14 -16.52 7.88
N GLY A 163 18.13 -15.74 8.39
CA GLY A 163 18.98 -14.88 7.60
C GLY A 163 19.66 -15.65 6.47
N ARG A 164 19.58 -15.16 5.25
CA ARG A 164 20.46 -15.56 4.15
C ARG A 164 21.80 -14.87 4.38
N SER A 165 22.76 -15.62 4.92
CA SER A 165 24.17 -15.29 4.81
C SER A 165 24.64 -15.73 3.42
N GLY A 166 25.20 -14.81 2.64
CA GLY A 166 25.82 -15.03 1.36
C GLY A 166 26.25 -13.71 0.76
#